data_1f43f76937d358e990eba1bb2ef6c79f
#
_entry.id   1f43f76937d358e990eba1bb2ef6c79f
#
_cell.length_a   1.000
_cell.length_b   1.000
_cell.length_c   1.000
_cell.angle_alpha   90.00
_cell.angle_beta   90.00
_cell.angle_gamma   90.00
#
_symmetry.space_group_name_H-M   'P 1'
#
loop_
_entity.id
_entity.type
_entity.pdbx_description
1 polymer ?
#
loop_
_entity_poly.entity_id
_entity_poly.type
_entity_poly.pdbx_seq_one_letter_code
_entity_poly.pdbx_strand_id
1 'polypeptide(L)'
;MSKGLFITGTDTDIGKTYVTALIVKTLRKSGYDAGYYKAAISGAPTVAASDAGFVNKFADINEPEDMILSYLYQHAVSPHLAAQMEGNPVELPVVEKAWKRVTEKFPYVVMEGSGGIACPIRRDEKAKIDLTDIIRMLKLPVLVIADAGLGTINHVVTTIEYTRARGIPVKGVILNNWKGCLLYTSPSPRDRSVS
;
A
#
# COMPACT_ATOMS: atom_id res chain seq x y z
N MET A 1 16.23 -16.03 2.44
CA MET A 1 15.65 -14.69 2.64
C MET A 1 14.30 -14.67 1.96
N SER A 2 13.25 -14.35 2.69
CA SER A 2 11.92 -14.15 2.12
C SER A 2 11.96 -12.95 1.14
N LYS A 3 11.24 -13.07 0.04
CA LYS A 3 11.16 -12.01 -0.96
C LYS A 3 9.92 -11.16 -0.66
N GLY A 4 10.12 -9.98 -0.14
CA GLY A 4 9.06 -9.01 0.13
C GLY A 4 8.97 -7.94 -0.95
N LEU A 5 7.75 -7.47 -1.22
CA LEU A 5 7.48 -6.32 -2.07
C LEU A 5 6.51 -5.39 -1.34
N PHE A 6 6.82 -4.10 -1.30
CA PHE A 6 5.93 -3.09 -0.74
C PHE A 6 5.15 -2.38 -1.85
N ILE A 7 3.82 -2.33 -1.71
CA ILE A 7 2.94 -1.60 -2.62
C ILE A 7 2.59 -0.26 -2.00
N THR A 8 2.94 0.82 -2.68
CA THR A 8 2.49 2.17 -2.34
C THR A 8 1.68 2.78 -3.48
N GLY A 9 1.05 3.90 -3.22
CA GLY A 9 0.36 4.67 -4.24
C GLY A 9 0.87 6.09 -4.36
N THR A 10 0.57 6.72 -5.47
CA THR A 10 0.74 8.16 -5.62
C THR A 10 -0.32 8.94 -4.83
N ASP A 11 -1.46 8.29 -4.51
CA ASP A 11 -2.58 8.88 -3.79
C ASP A 11 -3.46 7.79 -3.14
N THR A 12 -4.58 8.23 -2.52
CA THR A 12 -5.68 7.38 -2.04
C THR A 12 -6.61 7.06 -3.21
N ASP A 13 -7.40 5.97 -3.10
CA ASP A 13 -8.44 5.53 -4.04
C ASP A 13 -8.01 5.29 -5.50
N ILE A 14 -6.71 5.14 -5.74
CA ILE A 14 -6.14 4.81 -7.06
C ILE A 14 -6.14 3.30 -7.36
N GLY A 15 -6.76 2.48 -6.51
CA GLY A 15 -6.89 1.03 -6.67
C GLY A 15 -5.72 0.20 -6.16
N LYS A 16 -4.92 0.71 -5.19
CA LYS A 16 -3.81 -0.05 -4.56
C LYS A 16 -4.24 -1.45 -4.13
N THR A 17 -5.30 -1.55 -3.36
CA THR A 17 -5.80 -2.80 -2.78
C THR A 17 -6.20 -3.80 -3.85
N TYR A 18 -6.88 -3.34 -4.91
CA TYR A 18 -7.26 -4.20 -6.02
C TYR A 18 -6.05 -4.73 -6.80
N VAL A 19 -5.09 -3.84 -7.13
CA VAL A 19 -3.84 -4.24 -7.81
C VAL A 19 -3.01 -5.17 -6.93
N THR A 20 -2.92 -4.91 -5.63
CA THR A 20 -2.26 -5.80 -4.66
C THR A 20 -2.89 -7.19 -4.66
N ALA A 21 -4.22 -7.26 -4.60
CA ALA A 21 -4.94 -8.53 -4.64
C ALA A 21 -4.70 -9.30 -5.94
N LEU A 22 -4.66 -8.61 -7.09
CA LEU A 22 -4.32 -9.21 -8.38
C LEU A 22 -2.88 -9.75 -8.41
N ILE A 23 -1.91 -9.02 -7.88
CA ILE A 23 -0.51 -9.46 -7.81
C ILE A 23 -0.41 -10.74 -6.97
N VAL A 24 -0.97 -10.73 -5.75
CA VAL A 24 -0.92 -11.91 -4.88
C VAL A 24 -1.64 -13.10 -5.53
N LYS A 25 -2.83 -12.88 -6.08
CA LYS A 25 -3.59 -13.94 -6.78
C LYS A 25 -2.82 -14.51 -7.97
N THR A 26 -2.16 -13.66 -8.74
CA THR A 26 -1.36 -14.10 -9.90
C THR A 26 -0.16 -14.93 -9.47
N LEU A 27 0.56 -14.50 -8.43
CA LEU A 27 1.65 -15.27 -7.86
C LEU A 27 1.17 -16.66 -7.42
N ARG A 28 0.09 -16.73 -6.65
CA ARG A 28 -0.47 -17.99 -6.17
C ARG A 28 -0.93 -18.91 -7.31
N LYS A 29 -1.60 -18.36 -8.33
CA LYS A 29 -1.98 -19.13 -9.54
C LYS A 29 -0.77 -19.63 -10.33
N SER A 30 0.35 -18.93 -10.26
CA SER A 30 1.61 -19.35 -10.89
C SER A 30 2.42 -20.35 -10.04
N GLY A 31 1.85 -20.86 -8.95
CA GLY A 31 2.48 -21.84 -8.08
C GLY A 31 3.41 -21.29 -7.01
N TYR A 32 3.45 -19.95 -6.82
CA TYR A 32 4.21 -19.34 -5.72
C TYR A 32 3.34 -19.24 -4.48
N ASP A 33 3.86 -19.71 -3.34
CA ASP A 33 3.18 -19.53 -2.06
C ASP A 33 3.38 -18.09 -1.56
N ALA A 34 2.45 -17.23 -1.95
CA ALA A 34 2.49 -15.80 -1.68
C ALA A 34 1.48 -15.41 -0.60
N GLY A 35 1.97 -14.67 0.42
CA GLY A 35 1.17 -14.06 1.47
C GLY A 35 0.98 -12.56 1.28
N TYR A 36 0.14 -11.99 2.15
CA TYR A 36 -0.17 -10.56 2.20
C TYR A 36 -0.06 -10.04 3.63
N TYR A 37 0.35 -8.79 3.78
CA TYR A 37 0.36 -8.10 5.06
C TYR A 37 0.12 -6.60 4.90
N LYS A 38 -0.58 -5.99 5.86
CA LYS A 38 -0.76 -4.54 5.99
C LYS A 38 -0.54 -4.13 7.43
N ALA A 39 0.27 -3.10 7.67
CA ALA A 39 0.60 -2.70 9.04
C ALA A 39 -0.58 -2.05 9.76
N ALA A 40 -1.29 -1.14 9.09
CA ALA A 40 -2.41 -0.40 9.67
C ALA A 40 -3.47 -0.09 8.61
N ILE A 41 -4.72 -0.13 9.02
CA ILE A 41 -5.90 0.27 8.23
C ILE A 41 -6.74 1.21 9.08
N SER A 42 -7.27 2.26 8.48
CA SER A 42 -8.27 3.16 9.06
C SER A 42 -9.54 3.18 8.24
N GLY A 43 -10.68 3.45 8.87
CA GLY A 43 -11.97 3.55 8.22
C GLY A 43 -12.68 2.21 7.96
N ALA A 44 -12.40 1.17 8.74
CA ALA A 44 -13.12 -0.09 8.60
C ALA A 44 -13.61 -0.62 9.96
N PRO A 45 -14.84 -1.13 10.04
CA PRO A 45 -15.40 -1.63 11.30
C PRO A 45 -14.86 -3.00 11.70
N THR A 46 -14.43 -3.81 10.74
CA THR A 46 -13.87 -5.16 10.95
C THR A 46 -12.77 -5.44 9.92
N VAL A 47 -11.89 -6.40 10.21
CA VAL A 47 -10.85 -6.82 9.25
C VAL A 47 -11.50 -7.40 7.99
N ALA A 48 -12.56 -8.17 8.12
CA ALA A 48 -13.28 -8.76 6.98
C ALA A 48 -13.85 -7.70 6.02
N ALA A 49 -14.28 -6.54 6.52
CA ALA A 49 -14.82 -5.42 5.75
C ALA A 49 -13.72 -4.45 5.24
N SER A 50 -12.46 -4.71 5.56
CA SER A 50 -11.31 -3.86 5.23
C SER A 50 -10.59 -4.30 3.95
N ASP A 51 -9.64 -3.47 3.50
CA ASP A 51 -8.72 -3.80 2.42
C ASP A 51 -8.03 -5.15 2.63
N ALA A 52 -7.58 -5.43 3.87
CA ALA A 52 -6.89 -6.68 4.17
C ALA A 52 -7.83 -7.89 4.03
N GLY A 53 -9.06 -7.78 4.49
CA GLY A 53 -10.08 -8.81 4.30
C GLY A 53 -10.40 -9.04 2.82
N PHE A 54 -10.50 -7.96 2.04
CA PHE A 54 -10.70 -8.07 0.59
C PHE A 54 -9.56 -8.84 -0.08
N VAL A 55 -8.30 -8.46 0.18
CA VAL A 55 -7.13 -9.14 -0.42
C VAL A 55 -7.07 -10.60 0.01
N ASN A 56 -7.27 -10.87 1.30
CA ASN A 56 -7.25 -12.22 1.88
C ASN A 56 -8.24 -13.16 1.17
N LYS A 57 -9.46 -12.69 0.95
CA LYS A 57 -10.52 -13.45 0.27
C LYS A 57 -10.30 -13.51 -1.25
N PHE A 58 -10.02 -12.38 -1.90
CA PHE A 58 -9.90 -12.30 -3.36
C PHE A 58 -8.72 -13.12 -3.91
N ALA A 59 -7.61 -13.13 -3.18
CA ALA A 59 -6.40 -13.85 -3.57
C ALA A 59 -6.34 -15.30 -3.02
N ASP A 60 -7.42 -15.77 -2.40
CA ASP A 60 -7.54 -17.11 -1.81
C ASP A 60 -6.41 -17.43 -0.80
N ILE A 61 -6.03 -16.43 0.02
CA ILE A 61 -4.98 -16.60 1.03
C ILE A 61 -5.56 -17.33 2.24
N ASN A 62 -6.74 -16.88 2.72
CA ASN A 62 -7.54 -17.47 3.81
C ASN A 62 -6.78 -17.57 5.14
N GLU A 63 -5.97 -16.56 5.47
CA GLU A 63 -5.23 -16.48 6.72
C GLU A 63 -6.07 -15.84 7.84
N PRO A 64 -5.76 -16.14 9.10
CA PRO A 64 -6.30 -15.43 10.25
C PRO A 64 -6.00 -13.93 10.21
N GLU A 65 -6.85 -13.13 10.82
CA GLU A 65 -6.76 -11.67 10.79
C GLU A 65 -5.42 -11.14 11.29
N ASP A 66 -4.87 -11.74 12.35
CA ASP A 66 -3.59 -11.37 12.93
C ASP A 66 -2.36 -11.71 12.06
N MET A 67 -2.55 -12.52 11.01
CA MET A 67 -1.53 -12.79 10.00
C MET A 67 -1.51 -11.75 8.88
N ILE A 68 -2.62 -11.06 8.64
CA ILE A 68 -2.75 -10.15 7.50
C ILE A 68 -2.74 -8.67 7.89
N LEU A 69 -3.01 -8.35 9.18
CA LEU A 69 -3.15 -6.99 9.67
C LEU A 69 -2.67 -6.87 11.12
N SER A 70 -2.01 -5.76 11.47
CA SER A 70 -1.62 -5.47 12.85
C SER A 70 -2.53 -4.47 13.55
N TYR A 71 -2.95 -3.41 12.87
CA TYR A 71 -3.76 -2.34 13.45
C TYR A 71 -4.98 -2.03 12.58
N LEU A 72 -6.16 -2.09 13.20
CA LEU A 72 -7.43 -1.70 12.60
C LEU A 72 -8.01 -0.53 13.38
N TYR A 73 -8.34 0.54 12.67
CA TYR A 73 -9.00 1.73 13.22
C TYR A 73 -10.36 1.95 12.56
N GLN A 74 -11.35 2.33 13.36
CA GLN A 74 -12.71 2.58 12.88
C GLN A 74 -12.86 3.96 12.22
N HIS A 75 -12.09 4.96 12.71
CA HIS A 75 -12.15 6.32 12.16
C HIS A 75 -11.54 6.39 10.76
N ALA A 76 -12.32 6.92 9.80
CA ALA A 76 -11.92 7.05 8.39
C ALA A 76 -11.08 8.32 8.16
N VAL A 77 -9.90 8.35 8.79
CA VAL A 77 -8.90 9.42 8.67
C VAL A 77 -7.52 8.80 8.46
N SER A 78 -6.47 9.61 8.34
CA SER A 78 -5.11 9.07 8.23
C SER A 78 -4.74 8.19 9.43
N PRO A 79 -3.91 7.13 9.26
CA PRO A 79 -3.63 6.16 10.32
C PRO A 79 -3.12 6.79 11.62
N HIS A 80 -2.25 7.81 11.54
CA HIS A 80 -1.73 8.47 12.74
C HIS A 80 -2.82 9.19 13.54
N LEU A 81 -3.79 9.81 12.86
CA LEU A 81 -4.88 10.52 13.51
C LEU A 81 -5.89 9.52 14.09
N ALA A 82 -6.24 8.47 13.36
CA ALA A 82 -7.09 7.41 13.86
C ALA A 82 -6.49 6.75 15.11
N ALA A 83 -5.18 6.47 15.08
CA ALA A 83 -4.44 5.92 16.22
C ALA A 83 -4.46 6.83 17.46
N GLN A 84 -4.38 8.15 17.27
CA GLN A 84 -4.52 9.12 18.35
C GLN A 84 -5.93 9.14 18.93
N MET A 85 -6.95 9.18 18.08
CA MET A 85 -8.36 9.20 18.49
C MET A 85 -8.76 7.92 19.26
N GLU A 86 -8.19 6.79 18.88
CA GLU A 86 -8.50 5.48 19.47
C GLU A 86 -7.50 5.03 20.56
N GLY A 87 -6.47 5.86 20.85
CA GLY A 87 -5.51 5.58 21.91
C GLY A 87 -4.64 4.34 21.67
N ASN A 88 -4.50 3.92 20.40
CA ASN A 88 -3.77 2.70 20.02
C ASN A 88 -2.70 3.00 18.95
N PRO A 89 -1.55 3.62 19.35
CA PRO A 89 -0.53 4.04 18.41
C PRO A 89 0.22 2.85 17.79
N VAL A 90 0.60 2.99 16.53
CA VAL A 90 1.42 1.98 15.84
C VAL A 90 2.81 1.90 16.48
N GLU A 91 3.23 0.69 16.80
CA GLU A 91 4.54 0.38 17.35
C GLU A 91 5.39 -0.40 16.33
N LEU A 92 6.59 0.08 15.99
CA LEU A 92 7.47 -0.61 15.04
C LEU A 92 7.79 -2.06 15.44
N PRO A 93 8.06 -2.38 16.73
CA PRO A 93 8.31 -3.76 17.13
C PRO A 93 7.13 -4.70 16.89
N VAL A 94 5.88 -4.21 16.97
CA VAL A 94 4.68 -5.02 16.67
C VAL A 94 4.62 -5.34 15.17
N VAL A 95 4.88 -4.31 14.33
CA VAL A 95 4.93 -4.49 12.86
C VAL A 95 6.05 -5.44 12.46
N GLU A 96 7.24 -5.30 13.05
CA GLU A 96 8.39 -6.17 12.78
C GLU A 96 8.11 -7.64 13.17
N LYS A 97 7.54 -7.85 14.34
CA LYS A 97 7.16 -9.19 14.82
C LYS A 97 6.10 -9.83 13.92
N ALA A 98 5.08 -9.07 13.52
CA ALA A 98 4.05 -9.56 12.61
C ALA A 98 4.64 -9.89 11.23
N TRP A 99 5.48 -9.00 10.68
CA TRP A 99 6.18 -9.24 9.42
C TRP A 99 7.04 -10.51 9.46
N LYS A 100 7.79 -10.72 10.53
CA LYS A 100 8.60 -11.93 10.74
C LYS A 100 7.72 -13.18 10.68
N ARG A 101 6.60 -13.19 11.41
CA ARG A 101 5.65 -14.32 11.44
C ARG A 101 5.10 -14.63 10.04
N VAL A 102 4.74 -13.61 9.27
CA VAL A 102 4.22 -13.79 7.90
C VAL A 102 5.31 -14.34 6.97
N THR A 103 6.54 -13.81 7.08
CA THR A 103 7.67 -14.25 6.24
C THR A 103 8.24 -15.61 6.62
N GLU A 104 8.01 -16.09 7.83
CA GLU A 104 8.29 -17.47 8.23
C GLU A 104 7.34 -18.47 7.56
N LYS A 105 6.09 -18.04 7.31
CA LYS A 105 5.09 -18.88 6.65
C LYS A 105 5.17 -18.81 5.12
N PHE A 106 5.35 -17.62 4.56
CA PHE A 106 5.31 -17.39 3.12
C PHE A 106 6.67 -16.99 2.56
N PRO A 107 7.20 -17.69 1.54
CA PRO A 107 8.46 -17.31 0.89
C PRO A 107 8.36 -16.01 0.08
N TYR A 108 7.14 -15.60 -0.29
CA TYR A 108 6.85 -14.35 -0.98
C TYR A 108 5.76 -13.60 -0.22
N VAL A 109 6.00 -12.33 0.14
CA VAL A 109 5.01 -11.52 0.85
C VAL A 109 4.85 -10.17 0.17
N VAL A 110 3.61 -9.81 -0.12
CA VAL A 110 3.25 -8.48 -0.60
C VAL A 110 2.69 -7.69 0.56
N MET A 111 3.37 -6.59 0.91
CA MET A 111 2.92 -5.65 1.94
C MET A 111 2.28 -4.44 1.28
N GLU A 112 1.09 -4.07 1.71
CA GLU A 112 0.40 -2.89 1.22
C GLU A 112 0.52 -1.73 2.21
N GLY A 113 0.80 -0.54 1.68
CA GLY A 113 0.81 0.71 2.45
C GLY A 113 -0.55 1.38 2.56
N SER A 114 -0.65 2.35 3.47
CA SER A 114 -1.83 3.19 3.66
C SER A 114 -1.61 4.55 2.98
N GLY A 115 -2.55 4.98 2.12
CA GLY A 115 -2.43 6.25 1.39
C GLY A 115 -1.24 6.30 0.41
N GLY A 116 -0.63 7.48 0.26
CA GLY A 116 0.59 7.68 -0.52
C GLY A 116 1.86 7.39 0.29
N ILE A 117 3.02 7.44 -0.39
CA ILE A 117 4.33 7.11 0.21
C ILE A 117 4.71 8.00 1.41
N ALA A 118 4.26 9.25 1.44
CA ALA A 118 4.54 10.21 2.52
C ALA A 118 3.55 10.13 3.69
N CYS A 119 2.75 9.06 3.77
CA CYS A 119 1.73 8.90 4.81
C CYS A 119 2.35 8.80 6.20
N PRO A 120 1.95 9.66 7.17
CA PRO A 120 2.33 9.52 8.56
C PRO A 120 1.56 8.35 9.21
N ILE A 121 2.28 7.51 9.93
CA ILE A 121 1.73 6.32 10.61
C ILE A 121 1.55 6.58 12.11
N ARG A 122 2.47 7.33 12.71
CA ARG A 122 2.39 7.77 14.12
C ARG A 122 2.92 9.16 14.27
N ARG A 123 2.24 9.97 15.08
CA ARG A 123 2.64 11.33 15.47
C ARG A 123 2.22 11.57 16.91
N ASP A 124 3.12 11.37 17.86
CA ASP A 124 2.93 11.71 19.27
C ASP A 124 4.24 12.18 19.89
N GLU A 125 4.25 12.46 21.21
CA GLU A 125 5.44 12.90 21.94
C GLU A 125 6.53 11.82 22.01
N LYS A 126 6.15 10.53 21.91
CA LYS A 126 7.07 9.40 22.04
C LYS A 126 7.72 9.03 20.71
N ALA A 127 6.99 9.18 19.58
CA ALA A 127 7.50 8.76 18.28
C ALA A 127 6.87 9.53 17.11
N LYS A 128 7.68 9.67 16.04
CA LYS A 128 7.27 10.12 14.73
C LYS A 128 7.65 9.03 13.74
N ILE A 129 6.65 8.33 13.20
CA ILE A 129 6.85 7.19 12.28
C ILE A 129 6.13 7.51 10.97
N ASP A 130 6.86 7.48 9.89
CA ASP A 130 6.35 7.54 8.53
C ASP A 130 6.25 6.15 7.91
N LEU A 131 5.48 6.01 6.85
CA LEU A 131 5.39 4.78 6.10
C LEU A 131 6.76 4.30 5.59
N THR A 132 7.62 5.27 5.22
CA THR A 132 9.00 5.01 4.78
C THR A 132 9.90 4.41 5.88
N ASP A 133 9.62 4.66 7.15
CA ASP A 133 10.39 4.07 8.25
C ASP A 133 10.10 2.57 8.36
N ILE A 134 8.83 2.18 8.19
CA ILE A 134 8.44 0.76 8.12
C ILE A 134 9.13 0.08 6.93
N ILE A 135 9.07 0.69 5.74
CA ILE A 135 9.68 0.14 4.51
C ILE A 135 11.19 -0.07 4.70
N ARG A 136 11.87 0.91 5.29
CA ARG A 136 13.33 0.85 5.54
C ARG A 136 13.68 -0.19 6.60
N MET A 137 12.92 -0.25 7.70
CA MET A 137 13.07 -1.26 8.75
C MET A 137 12.99 -2.67 8.17
N LEU A 138 12.01 -2.92 7.31
CA LEU A 138 11.76 -4.21 6.69
C LEU A 138 12.61 -4.45 5.42
N LYS A 139 13.40 -3.46 4.98
CA LYS A 139 14.27 -3.49 3.79
C LYS A 139 13.54 -3.90 2.51
N LEU A 140 12.33 -3.39 2.31
CA LEU A 140 11.49 -3.74 1.19
C LEU A 140 11.73 -2.84 -0.03
N PRO A 141 11.80 -3.39 -1.23
CA PRO A 141 11.67 -2.61 -2.45
C PRO A 141 10.20 -2.22 -2.65
N VAL A 142 9.99 -1.10 -3.36
CA VAL A 142 8.67 -0.51 -3.57
C VAL A 142 8.21 -0.67 -5.01
N LEU A 143 6.94 -1.02 -5.20
CA LEU A 143 6.19 -0.89 -6.44
C LEU A 143 5.15 0.25 -6.25
N VAL A 144 5.12 1.19 -7.18
CA VAL A 144 4.23 2.35 -7.12
C VAL A 144 3.00 2.10 -7.97
N ILE A 145 1.82 2.28 -7.40
CA ILE A 145 0.56 2.30 -8.15
C ILE A 145 0.19 3.76 -8.39
N ALA A 146 -0.18 4.09 -9.60
CA ALA A 146 -0.63 5.43 -10.00
C ALA A 146 -1.89 5.34 -10.86
N ASP A 147 -2.75 6.36 -10.78
CA ASP A 147 -3.85 6.50 -11.71
C ASP A 147 -3.33 6.95 -13.08
N ALA A 148 -3.85 6.37 -14.18
CA ALA A 148 -3.44 6.70 -15.53
C ALA A 148 -4.09 8.01 -16.06
N GLY A 149 -4.43 8.92 -15.16
CA GLY A 149 -5.13 10.19 -15.46
C GLY A 149 -4.21 11.40 -15.65
N LEU A 150 -4.82 12.55 -15.85
CA LEU A 150 -4.14 13.83 -15.94
C LEU A 150 -3.39 14.15 -14.63
N GLY A 151 -2.13 14.61 -14.75
CA GLY A 151 -1.26 14.89 -13.59
C GLY A 151 -0.43 13.71 -13.13
N THR A 152 -0.63 12.50 -13.66
CA THR A 152 0.05 11.28 -13.20
C THR A 152 1.58 11.37 -13.34
N ILE A 153 2.11 12.05 -14.36
CA ILE A 153 3.56 12.21 -14.55
C ILE A 153 4.17 12.90 -13.34
N ASN A 154 3.59 14.02 -12.91
CA ASN A 154 4.05 14.74 -11.71
C ASN A 154 3.94 13.85 -10.46
N HIS A 155 2.81 13.20 -10.25
CA HIS A 155 2.60 12.34 -9.07
C HIS A 155 3.57 11.16 -9.03
N VAL A 156 3.83 10.53 -10.17
CA VAL A 156 4.78 9.41 -10.26
C VAL A 156 6.20 9.88 -10.00
N VAL A 157 6.65 10.95 -10.68
CA VAL A 157 8.01 11.47 -10.52
C VAL A 157 8.26 11.88 -9.08
N THR A 158 7.37 12.69 -8.48
CA THR A 158 7.54 13.13 -7.08
C THR A 158 7.53 11.98 -6.10
N THR A 159 6.67 10.97 -6.30
CA THR A 159 6.63 9.75 -5.46
C THR A 159 7.93 8.96 -5.57
N ILE A 160 8.45 8.76 -6.78
CA ILE A 160 9.69 8.03 -7.01
C ILE A 160 10.88 8.76 -6.39
N GLU A 161 11.01 10.05 -6.64
CA GLU A 161 12.11 10.86 -6.11
C GLU A 161 12.07 10.93 -4.57
N TYR A 162 10.89 11.11 -3.99
CA TYR A 162 10.71 11.06 -2.53
C TYR A 162 11.13 9.70 -1.95
N THR A 163 10.80 8.61 -2.63
CA THR A 163 11.13 7.23 -2.22
C THR A 163 12.64 6.98 -2.31
N ARG A 164 13.24 7.34 -3.44
CA ARG A 164 14.68 7.18 -3.70
C ARG A 164 15.55 8.02 -2.77
N ALA A 165 15.16 9.26 -2.49
CA ALA A 165 15.84 10.15 -1.55
C ALA A 165 15.93 9.57 -0.13
N ARG A 166 15.09 8.58 0.21
CA ARG A 166 15.11 7.84 1.47
C ARG A 166 15.86 6.51 1.40
N GLY A 167 16.59 6.27 0.31
CA GLY A 167 17.36 5.05 0.10
C GLY A 167 16.51 3.81 -0.17
N ILE A 168 15.24 3.97 -0.56
CA ILE A 168 14.32 2.86 -0.81
C ILE A 168 14.33 2.53 -2.32
N PRO A 169 14.62 1.27 -2.72
CA PRO A 169 14.60 0.86 -4.11
C PRO A 169 13.18 0.86 -4.69
N VAL A 170 12.98 1.52 -5.84
CA VAL A 170 11.74 1.45 -6.62
C VAL A 170 11.90 0.43 -7.73
N LYS A 171 11.04 -0.58 -7.78
CA LYS A 171 11.06 -1.68 -8.77
C LYS A 171 10.29 -1.37 -10.05
N GLY A 172 9.30 -0.47 -9.95
CA GLY A 172 8.48 -0.10 -11.10
C GLY A 172 7.27 0.72 -10.72
N VAL A 173 6.46 1.00 -11.73
CA VAL A 173 5.18 1.70 -11.62
C VAL A 173 4.12 0.89 -12.36
N ILE A 174 2.94 0.77 -11.79
CA ILE A 174 1.75 0.27 -12.47
C ILE A 174 0.80 1.45 -12.64
N LEU A 175 0.43 1.74 -13.87
CA LEU A 175 -0.63 2.69 -14.19
C LEU A 175 -1.96 1.96 -14.20
N ASN A 176 -2.81 2.29 -13.24
CA ASN A 176 -4.15 1.74 -13.10
C ASN A 176 -5.18 2.68 -13.76
N ASN A 177 -6.41 2.19 -13.93
CA ASN A 177 -7.53 2.95 -14.52
C ASN A 177 -7.25 3.46 -15.95
N TRP A 178 -6.47 2.70 -16.73
CA TRP A 178 -6.17 3.04 -18.11
C TRP A 178 -7.44 3.09 -18.98
N LYS A 179 -7.70 4.22 -19.62
CA LYS A 179 -8.90 4.46 -20.45
C LYS A 179 -8.64 4.40 -21.96
N GLY A 180 -7.55 3.79 -22.38
CA GLY A 180 -7.27 3.45 -23.78
C GLY A 180 -6.35 4.43 -24.51
N CYS A 181 -6.58 5.75 -24.52
CA CYS A 181 -5.76 6.71 -25.26
C CYS A 181 -5.24 7.84 -24.37
N LEU A 182 -3.93 8.11 -24.45
CA LEU A 182 -3.30 9.23 -23.73
C LEU A 182 -3.90 10.59 -24.08
N LEU A 183 -4.38 10.78 -25.31
CA LEU A 183 -5.03 12.03 -25.74
C LEU A 183 -6.33 12.31 -24.99
N TYR A 184 -7.05 11.27 -24.56
CA TYR A 184 -8.26 11.42 -23.74
C TYR A 184 -7.97 11.69 -22.26
N THR A 185 -6.80 11.33 -21.77
CA THR A 185 -6.40 11.58 -20.39
C THR A 185 -5.74 12.93 -20.19
N SER A 186 -5.28 13.56 -21.28
CA SER A 186 -4.68 14.90 -21.32
C SER A 186 -5.16 15.67 -22.56
N PRO A 187 -6.45 16.05 -22.65
CA PRO A 187 -6.92 16.80 -23.80
C PRO A 187 -6.18 18.12 -23.89
N SER A 188 -5.62 18.41 -25.06
CA SER A 188 -5.01 19.70 -25.36
C SER A 188 -6.07 20.81 -25.24
N PRO A 189 -5.73 22.03 -24.81
CA PRO A 189 -6.63 23.18 -24.87
C PRO A 189 -7.21 23.42 -26.26
N ARG A 190 -6.53 23.01 -27.34
CA ARG A 190 -7.02 23.08 -28.73
C ARG A 190 -8.16 22.10 -29.01
N ASP A 191 -8.25 21.00 -28.29
CA ASP A 191 -9.32 19.99 -28.48
C ASP A 191 -10.67 20.44 -27.89
N ARG A 192 -10.67 21.53 -27.11
CA ARG A 192 -11.89 22.11 -26.53
C ARG A 192 -12.57 23.16 -27.42
N SER A 193 -11.95 23.53 -28.55
CA SER A 193 -12.44 24.59 -29.43
C SER A 193 -13.27 24.10 -30.60
N VAL A 194 -13.61 22.81 -30.66
CA VAL A 194 -14.44 22.20 -31.71
C VAL A 194 -15.70 21.65 -31.09
N SER A 195 -16.61 22.50 -30.73
CA SER A 195 -18.02 22.21 -30.47
C SER A 195 -18.89 23.36 -30.92
#